data_ce18ce1c39017f0cffabb32b04ff1f14
#
_entry.id   ce18ce1c39017f0cffabb32b04ff1f14
#
_cell.length_a   1.000
_cell.length_b   1.000
_cell.length_c   1.000
_cell.angle_alpha   90.00
_cell.angle_beta   90.00
_cell.angle_gamma   90.00
#
_symmetry.space_group_name_H-M   'P 1'
#
loop_
_entity.id
_entity.type
_entity.pdbx_description
1 polymer ?
#
loop_
_entity_poly.entity_id
_entity_poly.type
_entity_poly.pdbx_seq_one_letter_code
_entity_poly.pdbx_strand_id
1 'polypeptide(L)'
;MTNEVKHDRPGNARFFKCPSGITSGMPVLIGTLAAVAMDAYDSTLGGTVFRLSGTFALSVFGGDSTSAGNSQDINPGDEIFATGTHDATTNVVYNLTLDATKGNVPFGSLDQQNKVAAGTTQSGAYVKLKESNSGPGGV
;
A
#
# COMPACT_ATOMS: atom_id res chain seq x y z
N MET A 1 -13.69 9.49 2.88
CA MET A 1 -13.01 9.13 4.12
C MET A 1 -12.03 8.00 3.87
N THR A 2 -10.85 8.14 4.36
CA THR A 2 -9.83 7.13 4.17
C THR A 2 -9.88 6.08 5.27
N ASN A 3 -9.11 5.04 5.08
CA ASN A 3 -8.96 3.95 6.04
C ASN A 3 -7.70 4.12 6.88
N GLU A 4 -7.26 5.34 7.04
CA GLU A 4 -6.10 5.64 7.84
C GLU A 4 -6.35 5.31 9.31
N VAL A 5 -5.44 4.57 9.92
CA VAL A 5 -5.52 4.17 11.31
C VAL A 5 -4.68 5.11 12.17
N LYS A 6 -3.52 5.49 11.66
CA LYS A 6 -2.59 6.31 12.40
C LYS A 6 -1.87 7.23 11.42
N HIS A 7 -1.66 8.46 11.83
CA HIS A 7 -1.09 9.49 10.97
C HIS A 7 0.28 9.91 11.52
N ASP A 8 1.34 9.47 10.88
CA ASP A 8 2.69 9.74 11.33
C ASP A 8 3.16 11.16 11.03
N ARG A 9 2.77 11.67 9.87
CA ARG A 9 3.25 12.97 9.39
C ARG A 9 2.10 13.82 8.92
N PRO A 10 1.70 14.81 9.71
CA PRO A 10 0.67 15.76 9.28
C PRO A 10 1.09 16.42 7.97
N GLY A 11 0.17 16.55 7.06
CA GLY A 11 0.42 17.27 5.82
C GLY A 11 1.15 16.48 4.74
N ASN A 12 1.50 15.23 5.00
CA ASN A 12 2.16 14.43 3.97
C ASN A 12 1.13 13.83 3.01
N ALA A 13 0.43 14.71 2.30
CA ALA A 13 -0.55 14.36 1.31
C ALA A 13 -0.32 15.22 0.08
N ARG A 14 -0.49 14.64 -1.09
CA ARG A 14 -0.24 15.36 -2.33
C ARG A 14 -1.20 14.90 -3.40
N PHE A 15 -1.52 15.81 -4.30
CA PHE A 15 -2.29 15.50 -5.48
C PHE A 15 -1.41 14.83 -6.52
N PHE A 16 -1.93 13.75 -7.12
CA PHE A 16 -1.31 13.12 -8.28
C PHE A 16 -2.38 12.79 -9.30
N LYS A 17 -2.00 12.85 -10.56
CA LYS A 17 -2.86 12.33 -11.60
C LYS A 17 -2.94 10.81 -11.47
N CYS A 18 -4.10 10.26 -11.77
CA CYS A 18 -4.30 8.83 -11.64
C CYS A 18 -5.42 8.37 -12.55
N PRO A 19 -5.57 7.08 -12.79
CA PRO A 19 -6.66 6.55 -13.60
C PRO A 19 -8.01 6.66 -12.90
N SER A 20 -9.06 6.61 -13.68
CA SER A 20 -10.42 6.80 -13.19
C SER A 20 -10.91 5.70 -12.26
N GLY A 21 -10.21 4.58 -12.18
CA GLY A 21 -10.61 3.48 -11.30
C GLY A 21 -10.20 3.64 -9.85
N ILE A 22 -9.50 4.73 -9.50
CA ILE A 22 -9.05 4.92 -8.13
C ILE A 22 -10.20 5.32 -7.23
N THR A 23 -10.32 4.65 -6.08
CA THR A 23 -11.34 4.95 -5.09
C THR A 23 -10.67 5.23 -3.74
N SER A 24 -11.43 5.85 -2.84
CA SER A 24 -10.93 6.20 -1.52
C SER A 24 -10.44 4.96 -0.78
N GLY A 25 -9.26 5.07 -0.18
CA GLY A 25 -8.66 3.97 0.59
C GLY A 25 -7.87 2.98 -0.25
N MET A 26 -7.81 3.16 -1.55
CA MET A 26 -7.11 2.22 -2.42
C MET A 26 -5.60 2.42 -2.32
N PRO A 27 -4.83 1.34 -2.09
CA PRO A 27 -3.37 1.44 -2.12
C PRO A 27 -2.88 1.49 -3.55
N VAL A 28 -1.90 2.34 -3.80
CA VAL A 28 -1.32 2.49 -5.13
C VAL A 28 0.18 2.68 -5.04
N LEU A 29 0.85 2.45 -6.15
CA LEU A 29 2.24 2.84 -6.33
C LEU A 29 2.27 3.99 -7.33
N ILE A 30 2.90 5.07 -6.94
CA ILE A 30 3.15 6.18 -7.85
C ILE A 30 4.65 6.16 -8.12
N GLY A 31 5.02 5.54 -9.24
CA GLY A 31 6.41 5.14 -9.41
C GLY A 31 6.75 4.08 -8.38
N THR A 32 7.65 4.41 -7.46
CA THR A 32 7.97 3.53 -6.34
C THR A 32 7.44 4.06 -5.01
N LEU A 33 6.64 5.11 -5.05
CA LEU A 33 6.06 5.69 -3.85
C LEU A 33 4.84 4.89 -3.41
N ALA A 34 4.85 4.40 -2.19
CA ALA A 34 3.67 3.80 -1.60
C ALA A 34 2.70 4.90 -1.19
N ALA A 35 1.46 4.76 -1.58
CA ALA A 35 0.45 5.77 -1.33
C ALA A 35 -0.92 5.15 -1.12
N VAL A 36 -1.81 5.90 -0.47
CA VAL A 36 -3.21 5.49 -0.31
C VAL A 36 -4.08 6.66 -0.70
N ALA A 37 -5.05 6.40 -1.57
CA ALA A 37 -5.94 7.44 -2.05
C ALA A 37 -6.83 7.95 -0.91
N MET A 38 -6.88 9.25 -0.76
CA MET A 38 -7.76 9.87 0.24
C MET A 38 -9.18 10.00 -0.26
N ASP A 39 -9.34 10.21 -1.55
CA ASP A 39 -10.63 10.37 -2.19
C ASP A 39 -10.67 9.62 -3.50
N ALA A 40 -11.86 9.49 -4.06
CA ALA A 40 -12.00 8.90 -5.36
C ALA A 40 -11.45 9.83 -6.44
N TYR A 41 -11.16 9.25 -7.58
CA TYR A 41 -10.72 9.99 -8.75
C TYR A 41 -11.67 11.17 -9.04
N ASP A 42 -11.09 12.31 -9.29
CA ASP A 42 -11.84 13.52 -9.65
C ASP A 42 -11.65 13.75 -11.15
N SER A 43 -12.73 13.62 -11.90
CA SER A 43 -12.67 13.72 -13.36
C SER A 43 -12.32 15.15 -13.82
N THR A 44 -12.63 16.14 -13.02
CA THR A 44 -12.30 17.53 -13.36
C THR A 44 -10.80 17.76 -13.26
N LEU A 45 -10.18 17.19 -12.23
CA LEU A 45 -8.76 17.39 -11.97
C LEU A 45 -7.88 16.31 -12.60
N GLY A 46 -8.45 15.19 -12.98
CA GLY A 46 -7.70 14.08 -13.56
C GLY A 46 -6.89 13.28 -12.57
N GLY A 47 -7.25 13.33 -11.31
CA GLY A 47 -6.52 12.62 -10.27
C GLY A 47 -7.17 12.81 -8.92
N THR A 48 -6.41 12.59 -7.86
CA THR A 48 -6.90 12.79 -6.51
C THR A 48 -5.73 12.99 -5.55
N VAL A 49 -6.03 13.18 -4.29
CA VAL A 49 -5.03 13.38 -3.24
C VAL A 49 -4.68 12.05 -2.61
N PHE A 50 -3.40 11.82 -2.40
CA PHE A 50 -2.90 10.59 -1.79
C PHE A 50 -2.12 10.92 -0.54
N ARG A 51 -2.22 10.03 0.46
CA ARG A 51 -1.35 10.06 1.63
C ARG A 51 -0.11 9.23 1.35
N LEU A 52 1.02 9.75 1.73
CA LEU A 52 2.31 9.12 1.49
C LEU A 52 2.94 8.57 2.76
N SER A 53 2.30 8.71 3.88
CA SER A 53 2.75 8.14 5.15
C SER A 53 1.57 7.84 6.04
N GLY A 54 1.80 7.06 7.08
CA GLY A 54 0.77 6.68 8.03
C GLY A 54 0.48 5.19 7.97
N THR A 55 -0.44 4.76 8.80
CA THR A 55 -0.88 3.36 8.90
C THR A 55 -2.32 3.26 8.42
N PHE A 56 -2.57 2.34 7.52
CA PHE A 56 -3.87 2.19 6.88
C PHE A 56 -4.35 0.76 6.95
N ALA A 57 -5.66 0.59 6.99
CA ALA A 57 -6.29 -0.73 6.94
C ALA A 57 -6.41 -1.14 5.48
N LEU A 58 -5.66 -2.14 5.08
CA LEU A 58 -5.57 -2.58 3.69
C LEU A 58 -5.73 -4.09 3.61
N SER A 59 -6.03 -4.60 2.42
CA SER A 59 -6.12 -6.05 2.22
C SER A 59 -4.74 -6.62 1.98
N VAL A 60 -4.37 -7.63 2.75
CA VAL A 60 -3.05 -8.26 2.68
C VAL A 60 -3.24 -9.77 2.60
N PHE A 61 -2.56 -10.40 1.65
CA PHE A 61 -2.60 -11.85 1.51
C PHE A 61 -1.45 -12.50 2.28
N GLY A 62 -1.77 -13.51 3.08
CA GLY A 62 -0.78 -14.23 3.87
C GLY A 62 0.03 -15.18 3.02
N GLY A 63 1.14 -14.71 2.49
CA GLY A 63 2.02 -15.50 1.67
C GLY A 63 3.08 -14.67 1.00
N ASP A 64 3.93 -15.33 0.24
CA ASP A 64 4.98 -14.67 -0.55
C ASP A 64 4.54 -14.49 -2.01
N SER A 65 3.28 -14.76 -2.30
CA SER A 65 2.67 -14.44 -3.58
C SER A 65 1.17 -14.56 -3.41
N THR A 66 0.43 -14.24 -4.45
CA THR A 66 -1.02 -14.39 -4.43
C THR A 66 -1.46 -15.83 -4.69
N SER A 67 -0.53 -16.72 -4.92
CA SER A 67 -0.81 -18.12 -5.18
C SER A 67 -0.99 -18.88 -3.87
N ALA A 68 -2.02 -19.72 -3.79
CA ALA A 68 -2.26 -20.51 -2.60
C ALA A 68 -1.09 -21.46 -2.29
N GLY A 69 -0.31 -21.83 -3.29
CA GLY A 69 0.84 -22.71 -3.10
C GLY A 69 1.99 -22.06 -2.35
N ASN A 70 1.96 -20.75 -2.19
CA ASN A 70 3.03 -20.00 -1.51
C ASN A 70 2.54 -19.38 -0.23
N SER A 71 1.64 -20.05 0.46
CA SER A 71 1.08 -19.55 1.71
C SER A 71 2.15 -19.40 2.78
N GLN A 72 2.11 -18.31 3.50
CA GLN A 72 3.08 -18.03 4.55
C GLN A 72 2.52 -16.98 5.48
N ASP A 73 2.75 -17.15 6.79
CA ASP A 73 2.33 -16.14 7.76
C ASP A 73 3.08 -14.83 7.53
N ILE A 74 2.36 -13.72 7.66
CA ILE A 74 2.98 -12.40 7.71
C ILE A 74 2.95 -11.96 9.16
N ASN A 75 4.10 -11.85 9.77
CA ASN A 75 4.22 -11.49 11.17
C ASN A 75 4.30 -9.97 11.34
N PRO A 76 3.96 -9.46 12.53
CA PRO A 76 4.13 -8.04 12.81
C PRO A 76 5.54 -7.59 12.49
N GLY A 77 5.66 -6.47 11.78
CA GLY A 77 6.94 -5.92 11.39
C GLY A 77 7.48 -6.43 10.07
N ASP A 78 6.92 -7.50 9.52
CA ASP A 78 7.37 -8.00 8.23
C ASP A 78 7.13 -6.97 7.14
N GLU A 79 8.08 -6.88 6.22
CA GLU A 79 7.94 -5.99 5.07
C GLU A 79 6.90 -6.55 4.11
N ILE A 80 6.08 -5.67 3.57
CA ILE A 80 5.01 -6.01 2.64
C ILE A 80 5.33 -5.40 1.30
N PHE A 81 5.14 -6.18 0.25
CA PHE A 81 5.46 -5.80 -1.11
C PHE A 81 4.19 -5.70 -1.94
N ALA A 82 4.18 -4.75 -2.85
CA ALA A 82 3.14 -4.66 -3.85
C ALA A 82 3.46 -5.61 -4.98
N THR A 83 2.54 -6.52 -5.26
CA THR A 83 2.71 -7.49 -6.35
C THR A 83 1.76 -7.17 -7.47
N GLY A 84 2.05 -7.69 -8.64
CA GLY A 84 1.23 -7.46 -9.82
C GLY A 84 1.91 -6.54 -10.80
N THR A 85 1.18 -6.16 -11.83
CA THR A 85 1.72 -5.28 -12.86
C THR A 85 1.79 -3.87 -12.36
N HIS A 86 2.96 -3.30 -12.37
CA HIS A 86 3.17 -1.89 -12.06
C HIS A 86 3.33 -1.13 -13.37
N ASP A 87 2.52 -0.12 -13.56
CA ASP A 87 2.52 0.69 -14.77
C ASP A 87 2.53 2.15 -14.38
N ALA A 88 3.38 2.93 -15.03
CA ALA A 88 3.49 4.36 -14.74
C ALA A 88 2.17 5.12 -14.94
N THR A 89 1.28 4.57 -15.75
CA THR A 89 -0.02 5.19 -16.00
C THR A 89 -1.04 4.79 -14.95
N THR A 90 -1.10 3.52 -14.60
CA THR A 90 -2.11 3.02 -13.68
C THR A 90 -1.64 3.06 -12.23
N ASN A 91 -0.41 2.65 -11.98
CA ASN A 91 0.18 2.65 -10.62
C ASN A 91 -0.72 2.03 -9.55
N VAL A 92 -1.56 1.08 -9.94
CA VAL A 92 -2.50 0.48 -9.01
C VAL A 92 -1.89 -0.77 -8.42
N VAL A 93 -2.01 -0.90 -7.11
CA VAL A 93 -1.56 -2.07 -6.38
C VAL A 93 -2.77 -2.95 -6.11
N TYR A 94 -2.71 -4.16 -6.57
CA TYR A 94 -3.82 -5.08 -6.38
C TYR A 94 -3.61 -6.05 -5.22
N ASN A 95 -2.37 -6.36 -4.92
CA ASN A 95 -2.06 -7.35 -3.90
C ASN A 95 -0.89 -6.89 -3.05
N LEU A 96 -0.98 -7.16 -1.76
CA LEU A 96 0.09 -6.89 -0.82
C LEU A 96 0.46 -8.22 -0.18
N THR A 97 1.72 -8.61 -0.32
CA THR A 97 2.21 -9.90 0.17
C THR A 97 3.64 -9.76 0.67
N LEU A 98 4.22 -10.88 1.06
CA LEU A 98 5.65 -10.94 1.43
C LEU A 98 6.57 -11.08 0.23
N ASP A 99 6.04 -11.20 -0.95
CA ASP A 99 6.83 -11.59 -2.12
C ASP A 99 7.77 -10.48 -2.57
N ALA A 100 9.05 -10.69 -2.37
CA ALA A 100 10.10 -9.78 -2.79
C ALA A 100 10.65 -10.14 -4.17
N THR A 101 9.91 -10.90 -4.94
CA THR A 101 10.33 -11.32 -6.27
C THR A 101 10.57 -10.11 -7.17
N LYS A 102 11.45 -10.31 -8.13
CA LYS A 102 11.78 -9.27 -9.09
C LYS A 102 10.53 -8.62 -9.66
N GLY A 103 10.52 -7.32 -9.65
CA GLY A 103 9.38 -6.54 -10.14
C GLY A 103 8.43 -6.08 -9.06
N ASN A 104 8.48 -6.69 -7.88
CA ASN A 104 7.66 -6.25 -6.78
C ASN A 104 8.34 -5.11 -6.04
N VAL A 105 7.54 -4.22 -5.50
CA VAL A 105 8.03 -2.98 -4.90
C VAL A 105 7.69 -2.97 -3.41
N PRO A 106 8.66 -2.65 -2.54
CA PRO A 106 8.36 -2.51 -1.11
C PRO A 106 7.27 -1.47 -0.89
N PHE A 107 6.24 -1.84 -0.14
CA PHE A 107 5.09 -0.98 0.07
C PHE A 107 5.00 -0.49 1.51
N GLY A 108 5.32 -1.33 2.46
CA GLY A 108 5.24 -0.97 3.86
C GLY A 108 5.55 -2.14 4.76
N SER A 109 5.03 -2.11 5.96
CA SER A 109 5.21 -3.21 6.91
C SER A 109 3.92 -3.47 7.66
N LEU A 110 3.76 -4.71 8.14
CA LEU A 110 2.59 -5.05 8.94
C LEU A 110 2.69 -4.37 10.30
N ASP A 111 1.73 -3.52 10.60
CA ASP A 111 1.74 -2.70 11.81
C ASP A 111 0.54 -3.05 12.68
N GLN A 112 0.47 -4.31 13.08
CA GLN A 112 -0.57 -4.79 13.99
C GLN A 112 0.01 -5.89 14.86
N GLN A 113 -0.68 -6.19 15.94
CA GLN A 113 -0.21 -7.17 16.91
C GLN A 113 -0.33 -8.60 16.39
N ASN A 114 -1.39 -8.89 15.64
CA ASN A 114 -1.65 -10.22 15.14
C ASN A 114 -1.07 -10.41 13.76
N LYS A 115 -0.63 -11.63 13.48
CA LYS A 115 -0.14 -11.97 12.15
C LYS A 115 -1.30 -12.09 11.16
N VAL A 116 -0.98 -12.01 9.87
CA VAL A 116 -1.89 -12.40 8.81
C VAL A 116 -1.65 -13.88 8.55
N ALA A 117 -2.64 -14.71 8.75
CA ALA A 117 -2.48 -16.15 8.67
C ALA A 117 -2.16 -16.60 7.24
N ALA A 118 -1.30 -17.60 7.14
CA ALA A 118 -0.92 -18.16 5.85
C ALA A 118 -2.12 -18.57 5.04
N GLY A 119 -2.12 -18.22 3.75
CA GLY A 119 -3.16 -18.62 2.83
C GLY A 119 -4.46 -17.86 2.95
N THR A 120 -4.52 -16.82 3.78
CA THR A 120 -5.72 -16.02 3.95
C THR A 120 -5.48 -14.58 3.55
N THR A 121 -6.54 -13.90 3.14
CA THR A 121 -6.50 -12.47 2.91
C THR A 121 -7.19 -11.79 4.08
N GLN A 122 -6.47 -10.94 4.77
CA GLN A 122 -7.08 -10.11 5.81
C GLN A 122 -7.41 -8.76 5.21
N SER A 123 -8.70 -8.44 5.11
CA SER A 123 -9.13 -7.11 4.70
C SER A 123 -9.10 -6.24 5.95
N GLY A 124 -8.40 -5.14 5.89
CA GLY A 124 -8.27 -4.28 7.06
C GLY A 124 -7.06 -4.61 7.92
N ALA A 125 -6.06 -5.26 7.34
CA ALA A 125 -4.78 -5.43 8.02
C ALA A 125 -4.09 -4.06 8.09
N TYR A 126 -3.50 -3.75 9.23
CA TYR A 126 -2.84 -2.46 9.40
C TYR A 126 -1.48 -2.49 8.75
N VAL A 127 -1.28 -1.62 7.77
CA VAL A 127 -0.04 -1.53 7.02
C VAL A 127 0.50 -0.12 7.16
N LYS A 128 1.71 -0.01 7.68
CA LYS A 128 2.40 1.27 7.76
C LYS A 128 3.13 1.47 6.44
N LEU A 129 2.85 2.57 5.77
CA LEU A 129 3.44 2.86 4.48
C LEU A 129 4.95 3.08 4.62
N LYS A 130 5.69 2.56 3.65
CA LYS A 130 7.09 2.84 3.55
C LYS A 130 7.25 4.30 3.14
N GLU A 131 8.03 5.04 3.92
CA GLU A 131 8.30 6.43 3.60
C GLU A 131 9.38 6.48 2.54
N SER A 132 9.00 6.96 1.38
CA SER A 132 9.91 6.99 0.24
C SER A 132 11.00 8.03 0.42
N ASN A 133 10.69 9.09 1.15
CA ASN A 133 11.66 10.13 1.41
C ASN A 133 12.42 9.81 2.68
N SER A 134 13.25 8.80 2.60
CA SER A 134 14.07 8.40 3.73
C SER A 134 15.46 9.01 3.66
N GLY A 135 15.60 10.09 2.94
CA GLY A 135 16.85 10.81 2.90
C GLY A 135 17.26 11.30 4.28
N PRO A 136 18.38 11.99 4.39
CA PRO A 136 18.90 12.36 5.71
C PRO A 136 17.88 13.00 6.60
N GLY A 137 17.06 13.83 6.04
CA GLY A 137 16.03 14.49 6.79
C GLY A 137 14.85 13.61 7.09
N GLY A 138 14.63 12.62 6.28
CA GLY A 138 13.49 11.75 6.41
C GLY A 138 13.81 10.43 7.07
N VAL A 139 15.02 10.27 7.32
CA VAL A 139 15.43 9.02 7.96
C VAL A 139 14.84 8.89 9.32
#